data_feec63237c563c8b8eab455224ea2e63
#
_entry.id   feec63237c563c8b8eab455224ea2e63
#
_cell.length_a   1.000
_cell.length_b   1.000
_cell.length_c   1.000
_cell.angle_alpha   90.00
_cell.angle_beta   90.00
_cell.angle_gamma   90.00
#
_symmetry.space_group_name_H-M   'P 1'
#
loop_
_entity.id
_entity.type
_entity.pdbx_description
1 polymer ?
#
loop_
_entity_poly.entity_id
_entity_poly.type
_entity_poly.pdbx_seq_one_letter_code
_entity_poly.pdbx_strand_id
1 'polypeptide(L)'
;MIITDFGDLIAARMRSEHRTLAAQWFERLLDLLPVNARDIFPTESLLDHVPALILEIADYLHQPEGEAIASNTAILEKASELGALRHMQRASLHQVLREYQVLGGVLVRFVLEELERAGISPPPRETVQLVSRLHQAVDVLSQATVEAFVGLYTQTIADQAERLDQFTRMAAHEWRQPLGALQFGVRLLREPEFDRSRSEATLANVERSVRRLIELTEKLETIARMRSNGDSPIVQRVSVSTIAQEAARQLREMAGARGVEIRVSDGLPTLTVDVGRLELAFVNLLSNAIKYSDPDKTERYVEIAGEKPGDGWLHVTVRDNGVGIPATALAGIFERFTRAHAGDAEMAHVSGIGLGLSIVEDCIRAMGGHIQVQSVETEGTIFTVRLPTEQA
;
A
#
# COMPACT_ATOMS: atom_id res chain seq x y z
N MET A 1 10.91 33.98 46.69
CA MET A 1 10.78 32.65 46.12
C MET A 1 12.23 32.20 45.85
N ILE A 2 12.81 31.38 46.74
CA ILE A 2 14.16 30.90 46.61
C ILE A 2 14.14 29.87 45.49
N ILE A 3 14.71 30.18 44.34
CA ILE A 3 14.92 29.22 43.26
C ILE A 3 15.97 28.22 43.80
N THR A 4 15.48 27.06 44.20
CA THR A 4 16.30 26.08 44.95
C THR A 4 17.14 25.21 44.03
N ASP A 5 16.87 25.22 42.72
CA ASP A 5 17.66 24.48 41.74
C ASP A 5 17.66 25.22 40.39
N PHE A 6 18.84 25.34 39.81
CA PHE A 6 19.07 25.93 38.51
C PHE A 6 18.31 25.14 37.40
N GLY A 7 18.19 23.82 37.55
CA GLY A 7 17.39 22.97 36.67
C GLY A 7 15.93 23.38 36.59
N ASP A 8 15.33 23.77 37.72
CA ASP A 8 13.94 24.21 37.80
C ASP A 8 13.69 25.49 37.01
N LEU A 9 14.64 26.43 37.04
CA LEU A 9 14.53 27.67 36.27
C LEU A 9 14.52 27.37 34.77
N ILE A 10 15.47 26.56 34.31
CA ILE A 10 15.55 26.20 32.89
C ILE A 10 14.31 25.38 32.44
N ALA A 11 13.85 24.44 33.25
CA ALA A 11 12.65 23.67 32.95
C ALA A 11 11.41 24.57 32.82
N ALA A 12 11.20 25.53 33.74
CA ALA A 12 10.11 26.50 33.70
C ALA A 12 10.18 27.38 32.43
N ARG A 13 11.37 27.81 32.06
CA ARG A 13 11.58 28.61 30.85
C ARG A 13 11.35 27.79 29.58
N MET A 14 11.83 26.58 29.50
CA MET A 14 11.56 25.66 28.38
C MET A 14 10.06 25.43 28.20
N ARG A 15 9.30 25.22 29.30
CA ARG A 15 7.84 25.10 29.22
C ARG A 15 7.16 26.36 28.69
N SER A 16 7.63 27.54 29.07
CA SER A 16 7.04 28.81 28.59
C SER A 16 7.38 29.11 27.13
N GLU A 17 8.52 28.64 26.63
CA GLU A 17 9.04 28.97 25.30
C GLU A 17 9.07 27.76 24.34
N HIS A 18 8.43 26.63 24.69
CA HIS A 18 8.49 25.39 23.92
C HIS A 18 8.13 25.56 22.44
N ARG A 19 7.14 26.40 22.09
CA ARG A 19 6.76 26.71 20.72
C ARG A 19 7.82 27.52 19.98
N THR A 20 8.43 28.49 20.64
CA THR A 20 9.53 29.28 20.09
C THR A 20 10.74 28.41 19.81
N LEU A 21 11.07 27.50 20.73
CA LEU A 21 12.16 26.54 20.57
C LEU A 21 11.89 25.58 19.40
N ALA A 22 10.67 25.12 19.26
CA ALA A 22 10.28 24.29 18.12
C ALA A 22 10.38 25.04 16.78
N ALA A 23 10.01 26.32 16.74
CA ALA A 23 10.17 27.16 15.56
C ALA A 23 11.65 27.38 15.20
N GLN A 24 12.51 27.67 16.18
CA GLN A 24 13.97 27.80 15.98
C GLN A 24 14.59 26.48 15.49
N TRP A 25 14.16 25.35 16.04
CA TRP A 25 14.57 24.04 15.58
C TRP A 25 14.19 23.83 14.11
N PHE A 26 12.95 24.18 13.75
CA PHE A 26 12.43 24.02 12.40
C PHE A 26 13.19 24.89 11.38
N GLU A 27 13.42 26.15 11.69
CA GLU A 27 14.21 27.05 10.82
C GLU A 27 15.60 26.48 10.55
N ARG A 28 16.30 25.99 11.59
CA ARG A 28 17.63 25.40 11.43
C ARG A 28 17.61 24.10 10.64
N LEU A 29 16.57 23.31 10.80
CA LEU A 29 16.40 22.09 10.02
C LEU A 29 16.24 22.41 8.54
N LEU A 30 15.44 23.42 8.19
CA LEU A 30 15.26 23.88 6.82
C LEU A 30 16.56 24.37 6.17
N ASP A 31 17.43 25.04 6.92
CA ASP A 31 18.74 25.49 6.44
C ASP A 31 19.68 24.33 6.09
N LEU A 32 19.50 23.20 6.74
CA LEU A 32 20.36 22.02 6.59
C LEU A 32 19.84 21.00 5.55
N LEU A 33 18.59 21.12 5.12
CA LEU A 33 17.99 20.23 4.15
C LEU A 33 18.22 20.73 2.72
N PRO A 34 18.52 19.84 1.76
CA PRO A 34 18.57 20.21 0.35
C PRO A 34 17.18 20.69 -0.12
N VAL A 35 17.16 21.62 -1.08
CA VAL A 35 15.96 22.29 -1.58
C VAL A 35 14.84 21.32 -2.00
N ASN A 36 15.20 20.14 -2.50
CA ASN A 36 14.25 19.09 -2.93
C ASN A 36 13.56 18.36 -1.77
N ALA A 37 14.01 18.53 -0.54
CA ALA A 37 13.39 17.90 0.63
C ALA A 37 12.25 18.74 1.22
N ARG A 38 12.08 20.00 0.78
CA ARG A 38 11.02 20.90 1.27
C ARG A 38 9.62 20.44 0.91
N ASP A 39 9.45 19.71 -0.20
CA ASP A 39 8.16 19.18 -0.67
C ASP A 39 7.71 17.90 0.08
N ILE A 40 8.62 17.29 0.86
CA ILE A 40 8.36 16.03 1.59
C ILE A 40 7.90 16.29 3.04
N PHE A 41 8.04 17.53 3.51
CA PHE A 41 7.69 17.91 4.87
C PHE A 41 6.28 18.52 4.96
N PRO A 42 5.26 17.79 5.43
CA PRO A 42 4.04 18.44 5.90
C PRO A 42 4.38 19.22 7.18
N THR A 43 4.44 20.51 7.03
CA THR A 43 4.87 21.48 8.06
C THR A 43 4.02 21.47 9.31
N GLU A 44 2.71 21.25 9.20
CA GLU A 44 1.77 21.33 10.31
C GLU A 44 1.89 20.18 11.32
N SER A 45 1.99 18.93 10.89
CA SER A 45 2.06 17.79 11.82
C SER A 45 3.38 17.68 12.59
N LEU A 46 4.47 18.26 12.07
CA LEU A 46 5.75 18.34 12.75
C LEU A 46 5.78 19.37 13.86
N LEU A 47 5.14 20.52 13.61
CA LEU A 47 5.02 21.59 14.58
C LEU A 47 4.15 21.21 15.77
N ASP A 48 3.34 20.15 15.66
CA ASP A 48 2.52 19.64 16.77
C ASP A 48 3.27 18.66 17.69
N HIS A 49 4.21 17.87 17.17
CA HIS A 49 4.91 16.84 17.96
C HIS A 49 6.16 17.36 18.69
N VAL A 50 6.97 18.22 18.04
CA VAL A 50 8.22 18.71 18.64
C VAL A 50 8.01 19.59 19.88
N PRO A 51 7.01 20.51 19.93
CA PRO A 51 6.68 21.21 21.17
C PRO A 51 6.36 20.29 22.33
N ALA A 52 5.64 19.16 22.07
CA ALA A 52 5.33 18.17 23.10
C ALA A 52 6.60 17.48 23.62
N LEU A 53 7.52 17.10 22.72
CA LEU A 53 8.82 16.53 23.14
C LEU A 53 9.65 17.50 24.00
N ILE A 54 9.63 18.80 23.66
CA ILE A 54 10.35 19.83 24.45
C ILE A 54 9.72 19.96 25.84
N LEU A 55 8.40 19.86 25.98
CA LEU A 55 7.72 19.86 27.27
C LEU A 55 8.13 18.68 28.13
N GLU A 56 8.18 17.47 27.54
CA GLU A 56 8.60 16.25 28.22
C GLU A 56 10.07 16.32 28.68
N ILE A 57 10.94 16.87 27.84
CA ILE A 57 12.34 17.12 28.24
C ILE A 57 12.40 18.10 29.42
N ALA A 58 11.58 19.16 29.41
CA ALA A 58 11.53 20.13 30.50
C ALA A 58 11.02 19.50 31.79
N ASP A 59 10.03 18.59 31.72
CA ASP A 59 9.51 17.87 32.88
C ASP A 59 10.56 16.90 33.47
N TYR A 60 11.29 16.21 32.63
CA TYR A 60 12.43 15.39 33.06
C TYR A 60 13.53 16.20 33.78
N LEU A 61 13.83 17.39 33.30
CA LEU A 61 14.84 18.26 33.95
C LEU A 61 14.37 18.77 35.31
N HIS A 62 13.08 18.91 35.56
CA HIS A 62 12.50 19.37 36.80
C HIS A 62 12.50 18.29 37.90
N GLN A 63 12.39 17.02 37.57
CA GLN A 63 12.34 15.90 38.54
C GLN A 63 13.53 14.95 38.35
N PRO A 64 14.74 15.34 38.84
CA PRO A 64 15.94 14.56 38.57
C PRO A 64 16.07 13.25 39.37
N GLU A 65 15.27 13.05 40.42
CA GLU A 65 15.28 11.85 41.27
C GLU A 65 14.12 10.86 40.93
N GLY A 66 13.25 11.23 40.01
CA GLY A 66 12.22 10.34 39.44
C GLY A 66 12.84 9.33 38.46
N GLU A 67 12.01 8.39 38.05
CA GLU A 67 12.38 7.33 37.10
C GLU A 67 13.24 7.82 35.95
N ALA A 68 14.21 6.98 35.54
CA ALA A 68 15.00 7.28 34.35
C ALA A 68 14.06 7.61 33.16
N ILE A 69 14.38 8.62 32.35
CA ILE A 69 13.57 9.04 31.19
C ILE A 69 13.17 7.84 30.31
N ALA A 70 14.01 6.81 30.26
CA ALA A 70 13.75 5.55 29.56
C ALA A 70 12.60 4.72 30.14
N SER A 71 12.11 4.99 31.36
CA SER A 71 10.95 4.35 31.98
C SER A 71 9.68 5.19 31.88
N ASN A 72 9.75 6.40 31.38
CA ASN A 72 8.57 7.26 31.19
C ASN A 72 7.82 6.87 29.91
N THR A 73 6.74 6.13 30.09
CA THR A 73 5.89 5.61 29.00
C THR A 73 5.35 6.71 28.09
N ALA A 74 4.96 7.86 28.64
CA ALA A 74 4.38 8.96 27.86
C ALA A 74 5.41 9.57 26.89
N ILE A 75 6.67 9.70 27.32
CA ILE A 75 7.78 10.19 26.49
C ILE A 75 8.06 9.20 25.36
N LEU A 76 8.13 7.90 25.66
CA LEU A 76 8.39 6.85 24.69
C LEU A 76 7.26 6.71 23.67
N GLU A 77 6.01 6.88 24.09
CA GLU A 77 4.85 6.90 23.19
C GLU A 77 4.96 8.05 22.19
N LYS A 78 5.26 9.27 22.63
CA LYS A 78 5.43 10.43 21.73
C LYS A 78 6.59 10.26 20.75
N ALA A 79 7.72 9.72 21.21
CA ALA A 79 8.84 9.41 20.35
C ALA A 79 8.49 8.32 19.32
N SER A 80 7.71 7.31 19.72
CA SER A 80 7.23 6.25 18.82
C SER A 80 6.23 6.78 17.78
N GLU A 81 5.31 7.67 18.18
CA GLU A 81 4.39 8.35 17.26
C GLU A 81 5.15 9.14 16.20
N LEU A 82 6.22 9.86 16.59
CA LEU A 82 7.08 10.57 15.65
C LEU A 82 7.82 9.61 14.71
N GLY A 83 8.31 8.48 15.21
CA GLY A 83 8.93 7.44 14.39
C GLY A 83 7.99 6.88 13.34
N ALA A 84 6.73 6.60 13.73
CA ALA A 84 5.68 6.15 12.80
C ALA A 84 5.35 7.23 11.75
N LEU A 85 5.22 8.48 12.16
CA LEU A 85 4.98 9.61 11.26
C LEU A 85 6.11 9.73 10.22
N ARG A 86 7.37 9.62 10.65
CA ARG A 86 8.54 9.69 9.76
C ARG A 86 8.61 8.53 8.78
N HIS A 87 8.22 7.33 9.22
CA HIS A 87 8.10 6.18 8.34
C HIS A 87 7.04 6.43 7.25
N MET A 88 5.84 6.94 7.61
CA MET A 88 4.79 7.28 6.63
C MET A 88 5.25 8.34 5.62
N GLN A 89 6.04 9.32 6.06
CA GLN A 89 6.61 10.37 5.21
C GLN A 89 7.79 9.90 4.35
N ARG A 90 8.17 8.62 4.44
CA ARG A 90 9.33 8.06 3.73
C ARG A 90 10.64 8.79 4.05
N ALA A 91 10.78 9.36 5.24
CA ALA A 91 12.02 9.97 5.68
C ALA A 91 13.16 8.94 5.70
N SER A 92 14.39 9.40 5.53
CA SER A 92 15.55 8.54 5.75
C SER A 92 15.93 8.50 7.23
N LEU A 93 16.56 7.39 7.67
CA LEU A 93 17.09 7.29 9.02
C LEU A 93 18.07 8.45 9.35
N HIS A 94 18.86 8.86 8.35
CA HIS A 94 19.78 9.98 8.49
C HIS A 94 19.05 11.30 8.80
N GLN A 95 17.90 11.53 8.18
CA GLN A 95 17.07 12.71 8.46
C GLN A 95 16.55 12.68 9.90
N VAL A 96 16.01 11.54 10.36
CA VAL A 96 15.50 11.39 11.72
C VAL A 96 16.61 11.68 12.75
N LEU A 97 17.80 11.10 12.58
CA LEU A 97 18.92 11.36 13.48
C LEU A 97 19.35 12.83 13.47
N ARG A 98 19.36 13.47 12.32
CA ARG A 98 19.75 14.88 12.16
C ARG A 98 18.77 15.84 12.85
N GLU A 99 17.48 15.51 12.85
CA GLU A 99 16.45 16.26 13.57
C GLU A 99 16.76 16.35 15.06
N TYR A 100 17.12 15.22 15.68
CA TYR A 100 17.51 15.19 17.11
C TYR A 100 18.83 15.89 17.37
N GLN A 101 19.80 15.80 16.48
CA GLN A 101 21.07 16.56 16.62
C GLN A 101 20.82 18.08 16.61
N VAL A 102 19.94 18.56 15.70
CA VAL A 102 19.55 19.97 15.64
C VAL A 102 18.79 20.38 16.90
N LEU A 103 17.85 19.52 17.38
CA LEU A 103 17.10 19.77 18.61
C LEU A 103 18.03 19.92 19.81
N GLY A 104 18.95 18.99 20.01
CA GLY A 104 19.94 19.04 21.08
C GLY A 104 20.77 20.34 21.03
N GLY A 105 21.23 20.72 19.85
CA GLY A 105 21.96 21.97 19.65
C GLY A 105 21.15 23.24 19.97
N VAL A 106 19.85 23.28 19.62
CA VAL A 106 18.94 24.39 19.97
C VAL A 106 18.74 24.46 21.48
N LEU A 107 18.48 23.33 22.14
CA LEU A 107 18.23 23.29 23.59
C LEU A 107 19.47 23.65 24.39
N VAL A 108 20.66 23.19 24.03
CA VAL A 108 21.90 23.59 24.69
C VAL A 108 22.17 25.08 24.55
N ARG A 109 21.96 25.65 23.36
CA ARG A 109 22.11 27.09 23.15
C ARG A 109 21.13 27.88 24.00
N PHE A 110 19.87 27.45 24.06
CA PHE A 110 18.87 28.07 24.91
C PHE A 110 19.30 28.10 26.37
N VAL A 111 19.82 27.00 26.90
CA VAL A 111 20.35 26.95 28.28
C VAL A 111 21.44 28.01 28.50
N LEU A 112 22.37 28.15 27.55
CA LEU A 112 23.48 29.13 27.69
C LEU A 112 22.94 30.56 27.62
N GLU A 113 22.02 30.87 26.72
CA GLU A 113 21.39 32.19 26.59
C GLU A 113 20.58 32.58 27.84
N GLU A 114 19.85 31.62 28.43
CA GLU A 114 19.10 31.89 29.68
C GLU A 114 20.02 32.10 30.88
N LEU A 115 21.17 31.43 30.94
CA LEU A 115 22.19 31.69 31.94
C LEU A 115 22.71 33.13 31.87
N GLU A 116 23.07 33.58 30.67
CA GLU A 116 23.57 34.92 30.44
C GLU A 116 22.49 35.96 30.78
N ARG A 117 21.24 35.73 30.32
CA ARG A 117 20.10 36.64 30.55
C ARG A 117 19.73 36.80 32.02
N ALA A 118 19.80 35.70 32.78
CA ALA A 118 19.50 35.70 34.21
C ALA A 118 20.67 36.27 35.05
N GLY A 119 21.84 36.49 34.45
CA GLY A 119 23.06 36.90 35.18
C GLY A 119 23.53 35.88 36.23
N ILE A 120 23.16 34.60 36.02
CA ILE A 120 23.50 33.50 36.94
C ILE A 120 24.77 32.81 36.43
N SER A 121 25.73 32.63 37.30
CA SER A 121 26.94 31.86 37.03
C SER A 121 26.98 30.64 37.95
N PRO A 122 26.29 29.53 37.56
CA PRO A 122 26.29 28.33 38.37
C PRO A 122 27.66 27.69 38.43
N PRO A 123 27.94 26.90 39.47
CA PRO A 123 29.16 26.12 39.52
C PRO A 123 29.37 25.28 38.26
N PRO A 124 30.57 25.18 37.70
CA PRO A 124 30.81 24.42 36.47
C PRO A 124 30.27 22.98 36.51
N ARG A 125 30.28 22.36 37.68
CA ARG A 125 29.72 21.01 37.88
C ARG A 125 28.22 20.94 37.63
N GLU A 126 27.45 21.91 38.09
CA GLU A 126 25.98 21.96 37.91
C GLU A 126 25.63 22.20 36.43
N THR A 127 26.35 23.11 35.78
CA THR A 127 26.17 23.35 34.33
C THR A 127 26.44 22.09 33.52
N VAL A 128 27.53 21.38 33.81
CA VAL A 128 27.86 20.11 33.14
C VAL A 128 26.78 19.04 33.40
N GLN A 129 26.32 18.95 34.65
CA GLN A 129 25.24 18.00 34.98
C GLN A 129 23.93 18.31 34.24
N LEU A 130 23.52 19.56 34.15
CA LEU A 130 22.31 19.96 33.41
C LEU A 130 22.43 19.64 31.92
N VAL A 131 23.54 20.04 31.29
CA VAL A 131 23.77 19.75 29.87
C VAL A 131 23.85 18.24 29.62
N SER A 132 24.48 17.48 30.53
CA SER A 132 24.51 16.02 30.43
C SER A 132 23.13 15.39 30.51
N ARG A 133 22.23 15.83 31.40
CA ARG A 133 20.83 15.39 31.49
C ARG A 133 20.05 15.73 30.25
N LEU A 134 20.22 16.95 29.74
CA LEU A 134 19.58 17.38 28.51
C LEU A 134 19.99 16.48 27.33
N HIS A 135 21.29 16.21 27.23
CA HIS A 135 21.81 15.33 26.17
C HIS A 135 21.24 13.91 26.30
N GLN A 136 21.23 13.37 27.53
CA GLN A 136 20.62 12.05 27.79
C GLN A 136 19.14 12.00 27.43
N ALA A 137 18.39 13.05 27.73
CA ALA A 137 16.97 13.11 27.35
C ALA A 137 16.78 13.06 25.82
N VAL A 138 17.56 13.85 25.09
CA VAL A 138 17.54 13.88 23.62
C VAL A 138 17.95 12.53 23.03
N ASP A 139 18.98 11.88 23.61
CA ASP A 139 19.45 10.57 23.15
C ASP A 139 18.38 9.48 23.34
N VAL A 140 17.72 9.42 24.50
CA VAL A 140 16.67 8.44 24.76
C VAL A 140 15.50 8.62 23.80
N LEU A 141 15.06 9.87 23.56
CA LEU A 141 14.00 10.16 22.60
C LEU A 141 14.41 9.80 21.17
N SER A 142 15.63 10.13 20.78
CA SER A 142 16.20 9.75 19.49
C SER A 142 16.19 8.23 19.31
N GLN A 143 16.63 7.50 20.32
CA GLN A 143 16.66 6.04 20.30
C GLN A 143 15.27 5.46 20.17
N ALA A 144 14.30 5.90 20.96
CA ALA A 144 12.91 5.41 20.91
C ALA A 144 12.28 5.69 19.54
N THR A 145 12.50 6.90 18.98
CA THR A 145 12.02 7.24 17.64
C THR A 145 12.63 6.36 16.56
N VAL A 146 13.95 6.13 16.63
CA VAL A 146 14.67 5.27 15.69
C VAL A 146 14.22 3.82 15.80
N GLU A 147 14.02 3.29 17.02
CA GLU A 147 13.51 1.94 17.23
C GLU A 147 12.12 1.74 16.62
N ALA A 148 11.21 2.69 16.83
CA ALA A 148 9.87 2.65 16.22
C ALA A 148 9.94 2.75 14.68
N PHE A 149 10.76 3.67 14.17
CA PHE A 149 10.97 3.86 12.73
C PHE A 149 11.53 2.59 12.06
N VAL A 150 12.60 2.03 12.64
CA VAL A 150 13.26 0.81 12.12
C VAL A 150 12.36 -0.40 12.29
N GLY A 151 11.60 -0.50 13.40
CA GLY A 151 10.64 -1.56 13.64
C GLY A 151 9.58 -1.62 12.52
N LEU A 152 8.96 -0.49 12.17
CA LEU A 152 7.99 -0.40 11.08
C LEU A 152 8.62 -0.70 9.72
N TYR A 153 9.86 -0.29 9.49
CA TYR A 153 10.56 -0.57 8.25
C TYR A 153 10.87 -2.06 8.09
N THR A 154 11.35 -2.69 9.17
CA THR A 154 11.63 -4.15 9.18
C THR A 154 10.37 -4.97 9.04
N GLN A 155 9.26 -4.56 9.66
CA GLN A 155 7.96 -5.20 9.49
C GLN A 155 7.48 -5.11 8.04
N THR A 156 7.58 -3.93 7.41
CA THR A 156 7.22 -3.75 6.00
C THR A 156 8.05 -4.66 5.08
N ILE A 157 9.36 -4.79 5.34
CA ILE A 157 10.25 -5.68 4.58
C ILE A 157 9.85 -7.15 4.80
N ALA A 158 9.56 -7.55 6.05
CA ALA A 158 9.14 -8.91 6.37
C ALA A 158 7.81 -9.27 5.67
N ASP A 159 6.83 -8.37 5.71
CA ASP A 159 5.55 -8.54 5.01
C ASP A 159 5.73 -8.66 3.49
N GLN A 160 6.64 -7.86 2.91
CA GLN A 160 6.96 -7.96 1.47
C GLN A 160 7.66 -9.28 1.13
N ALA A 161 8.59 -9.73 1.98
CA ALA A 161 9.30 -11.00 1.80
C ALA A 161 8.34 -12.20 1.91
N GLU A 162 7.43 -12.18 2.88
CA GLU A 162 6.42 -13.22 3.03
C GLU A 162 5.47 -13.28 1.82
N ARG A 163 5.01 -12.12 1.35
CA ARG A 163 4.19 -12.03 0.13
C ARG A 163 4.92 -12.57 -1.10
N LEU A 164 6.22 -12.29 -1.23
CA LEU A 164 7.03 -12.82 -2.33
C LEU A 164 7.21 -14.34 -2.23
N ASP A 165 7.40 -14.87 -1.03
CA ASP A 165 7.53 -16.30 -0.80
C ASP A 165 6.22 -17.06 -1.07
N GLN A 166 5.08 -16.50 -0.63
CA GLN A 166 3.75 -17.02 -0.97
C GLN A 166 3.52 -17.03 -2.49
N PHE A 167 3.90 -15.92 -3.18
CA PHE A 167 3.84 -15.83 -4.63
C PHE A 167 4.67 -16.92 -5.31
N THR A 168 5.92 -17.08 -4.88
CA THR A 168 6.84 -18.07 -5.48
C THR A 168 6.32 -19.50 -5.31
N ARG A 169 5.83 -19.84 -4.11
CA ARG A 169 5.23 -21.18 -3.84
C ARG A 169 4.02 -21.43 -4.71
N MET A 170 3.13 -20.45 -4.85
CA MET A 170 1.90 -20.58 -5.62
C MET A 170 2.18 -20.65 -7.13
N ALA A 171 3.05 -19.77 -7.65
CA ALA A 171 3.49 -19.83 -9.04
C ALA A 171 4.11 -21.17 -9.40
N ALA A 172 4.97 -21.70 -8.51
CA ALA A 172 5.55 -23.01 -8.68
C ALA A 172 4.50 -24.13 -8.70
N HIS A 173 3.47 -24.05 -7.86
CA HIS A 173 2.36 -25.01 -7.84
C HIS A 173 1.53 -24.95 -9.12
N GLU A 174 1.16 -23.74 -9.55
CA GLU A 174 0.36 -23.50 -10.77
C GLU A 174 1.10 -23.92 -12.04
N TRP A 175 2.42 -23.78 -12.08
CA TRP A 175 3.23 -24.31 -13.20
C TRP A 175 3.41 -25.83 -13.17
N ARG A 176 3.55 -26.42 -11.97
CA ARG A 176 3.76 -27.88 -11.83
C ARG A 176 2.59 -28.69 -12.36
N GLN A 177 1.34 -28.18 -12.18
CA GLN A 177 0.15 -28.88 -12.65
C GLN A 177 0.12 -29.07 -14.18
N PRO A 178 0.20 -28.01 -15.03
CA PRO A 178 0.20 -28.17 -16.48
C PRO A 178 1.47 -28.90 -16.99
N LEU A 179 2.63 -28.67 -16.36
CA LEU A 179 3.86 -29.39 -16.69
C LEU A 179 3.73 -30.91 -16.41
N GLY A 180 3.11 -31.27 -15.29
CA GLY A 180 2.83 -32.67 -14.98
C GLY A 180 1.86 -33.32 -16.00
N ALA A 181 0.80 -32.59 -16.38
CA ALA A 181 -0.13 -33.04 -17.41
C ALA A 181 0.55 -33.20 -18.79
N LEU A 182 1.44 -32.28 -19.15
CA LEU A 182 2.25 -32.37 -20.36
C LEU A 182 3.17 -33.60 -20.35
N GLN A 183 3.92 -33.80 -19.26
CA GLN A 183 4.82 -34.95 -19.13
C GLN A 183 4.05 -36.26 -19.24
N PHE A 184 2.90 -36.36 -18.55
CA PHE A 184 2.04 -37.54 -18.60
C PHE A 184 1.48 -37.76 -20.01
N GLY A 185 0.94 -36.74 -20.67
CA GLY A 185 0.42 -36.81 -22.03
C GLY A 185 1.48 -37.25 -23.05
N VAL A 186 2.69 -36.68 -23.00
CA VAL A 186 3.81 -37.05 -23.86
C VAL A 186 4.24 -38.52 -23.62
N ARG A 187 4.21 -38.97 -22.34
CA ARG A 187 4.52 -40.36 -22.01
C ARG A 187 3.51 -41.35 -22.60
N LEU A 188 2.22 -41.05 -22.48
CA LEU A 188 1.14 -41.85 -23.07
C LEU A 188 1.25 -41.94 -24.59
N LEU A 189 1.53 -40.81 -25.27
CA LEU A 189 1.70 -40.79 -26.73
C LEU A 189 2.89 -41.58 -27.26
N ARG A 190 3.84 -41.94 -26.40
CA ARG A 190 5.02 -42.79 -26.75
C ARG A 190 4.78 -44.27 -26.57
N GLU A 191 3.65 -44.69 -25.99
CA GLU A 191 3.33 -46.09 -25.81
C GLU A 191 2.93 -46.75 -27.18
N PRO A 192 3.51 -47.89 -27.59
CA PRO A 192 3.29 -48.47 -28.90
C PRO A 192 1.85 -48.96 -29.17
N GLU A 193 1.10 -49.25 -28.11
CA GLU A 193 -0.28 -49.77 -28.17
C GLU A 193 -1.35 -48.70 -27.89
N PHE A 194 -0.99 -47.41 -27.99
CA PHE A 194 -1.90 -46.30 -27.64
C PHE A 194 -2.99 -46.13 -28.71
N ASP A 195 -4.25 -46.27 -28.31
CA ASP A 195 -5.40 -46.18 -29.20
C ASP A 195 -5.56 -44.78 -29.81
N ARG A 196 -5.91 -44.71 -31.10
CA ARG A 196 -6.01 -43.49 -31.88
C ARG A 196 -7.04 -42.51 -31.32
N SER A 197 -8.17 -43.01 -30.77
CA SER A 197 -9.21 -42.16 -30.14
C SER A 197 -8.71 -41.50 -28.83
N ARG A 198 -7.87 -42.21 -28.07
CA ARG A 198 -7.21 -41.66 -26.87
C ARG A 198 -6.08 -40.69 -27.21
N SER A 199 -5.45 -40.85 -28.37
CA SER A 199 -4.40 -39.98 -28.88
C SER A 199 -4.90 -38.54 -29.08
N GLU A 200 -6.06 -38.36 -29.72
CA GLU A 200 -6.66 -37.06 -29.95
C GLU A 200 -7.05 -36.34 -28.63
N ALA A 201 -7.65 -37.05 -27.69
CA ALA A 201 -7.99 -36.52 -26.38
C ALA A 201 -6.74 -36.14 -25.57
N THR A 202 -5.67 -36.93 -25.68
CA THR A 202 -4.39 -36.63 -25.01
C THR A 202 -3.70 -35.41 -25.62
N LEU A 203 -3.68 -35.29 -26.93
CA LEU A 203 -3.18 -34.11 -27.63
C LEU A 203 -3.93 -32.86 -27.23
N ALA A 204 -5.27 -32.91 -27.19
CA ALA A 204 -6.09 -31.76 -26.72
C ALA A 204 -5.78 -31.37 -25.27
N ASN A 205 -5.46 -32.33 -24.39
CA ASN A 205 -5.00 -32.08 -23.01
C ASN A 205 -3.62 -31.40 -22.97
N VAL A 206 -2.70 -31.85 -23.82
CA VAL A 206 -1.37 -31.26 -23.98
C VAL A 206 -1.48 -29.81 -24.45
N GLU A 207 -2.29 -29.56 -25.49
CA GLU A 207 -2.52 -28.21 -26.02
C GLU A 207 -3.16 -27.28 -24.98
N ARG A 208 -4.13 -27.78 -24.21
CA ARG A 208 -4.72 -26.97 -23.09
C ARG A 208 -3.66 -26.63 -22.03
N SER A 209 -2.79 -27.56 -21.70
CA SER A 209 -1.73 -27.35 -20.72
C SER A 209 -0.69 -26.32 -21.21
N VAL A 210 -0.35 -26.35 -22.50
CA VAL A 210 0.53 -25.34 -23.11
C VAL A 210 -0.12 -23.97 -23.08
N ARG A 211 -1.38 -23.85 -23.50
CA ARG A 211 -2.12 -22.57 -23.44
C ARG A 211 -2.16 -22.00 -22.02
N ARG A 212 -2.43 -22.86 -21.03
CA ARG A 212 -2.43 -22.44 -19.63
C ARG A 212 -1.06 -21.92 -19.17
N LEU A 213 0.04 -22.54 -19.59
CA LEU A 213 1.39 -22.03 -19.29
C LEU A 213 1.66 -20.68 -19.93
N ILE A 214 1.24 -20.47 -21.17
CA ILE A 214 1.36 -19.17 -21.86
C ILE A 214 0.58 -18.09 -21.09
N GLU A 215 -0.70 -18.34 -20.76
CA GLU A 215 -1.51 -17.41 -19.96
C GLU A 215 -0.88 -17.06 -18.61
N LEU A 216 -0.27 -18.05 -17.92
CA LEU A 216 0.43 -17.82 -16.65
C LEU A 216 1.64 -16.90 -16.85
N THR A 217 2.41 -17.14 -17.92
CA THR A 217 3.61 -16.34 -18.23
C THR A 217 3.24 -14.89 -18.57
N GLU A 218 2.22 -14.67 -19.40
CA GLU A 218 1.73 -13.34 -19.75
C GLU A 218 1.24 -12.55 -18.53
N LYS A 219 0.55 -13.22 -17.59
CA LYS A 219 0.12 -12.60 -16.33
C LYS A 219 1.30 -12.19 -15.47
N LEU A 220 2.34 -13.03 -15.40
CA LEU A 220 3.55 -12.72 -14.64
C LEU A 220 4.34 -11.56 -15.25
N GLU A 221 4.45 -11.50 -16.59
CA GLU A 221 5.05 -10.38 -17.30
C GLU A 221 4.28 -9.08 -17.03
N THR A 222 2.95 -9.13 -17.06
CA THR A 222 2.11 -7.97 -16.76
C THR A 222 2.39 -7.42 -15.36
N ILE A 223 2.47 -8.30 -14.35
CA ILE A 223 2.81 -7.92 -12.97
C ILE A 223 4.22 -7.34 -12.90
N ALA A 224 5.19 -7.93 -13.59
CA ALA A 224 6.56 -7.46 -13.61
C ALA A 224 6.67 -6.07 -14.25
N ARG A 225 5.97 -5.83 -15.36
CA ARG A 225 5.92 -4.52 -16.04
C ARG A 225 5.27 -3.44 -15.17
N MET A 226 4.19 -3.76 -14.46
CA MET A 226 3.54 -2.82 -13.54
C MET A 226 4.44 -2.39 -12.37
N ARG A 227 5.40 -3.23 -11.98
CA ARG A 227 6.39 -2.93 -10.91
C ARG A 227 7.59 -2.14 -11.40
N SER A 228 7.98 -2.30 -12.67
CA SER A 228 9.06 -1.50 -13.24
C SER A 228 8.47 -0.12 -13.59
N ASN A 229 8.81 0.91 -12.82
CA ASN A 229 8.46 2.31 -13.04
C ASN A 229 9.00 2.88 -14.39
N GLY A 230 9.25 2.03 -15.39
CA GLY A 230 9.95 2.39 -16.62
C GLY A 230 9.07 2.70 -17.83
N ASP A 231 7.83 2.21 -17.86
CA ASP A 231 6.94 2.55 -18.95
C ASP A 231 6.15 3.82 -18.59
N SER A 232 6.46 4.91 -19.27
CA SER A 232 5.67 6.15 -19.18
C SER A 232 4.20 5.81 -19.47
N PRO A 233 3.26 6.20 -18.61
CA PRO A 233 1.84 5.92 -18.81
C PRO A 233 1.39 6.51 -20.15
N ILE A 234 0.73 5.71 -20.99
CA ILE A 234 0.13 6.21 -22.23
C ILE A 234 -1.22 6.85 -21.87
N VAL A 235 -1.12 8.07 -21.34
CA VAL A 235 -2.30 8.85 -20.94
C VAL A 235 -2.90 9.50 -22.18
N GLN A 236 -4.13 9.13 -22.53
CA GLN A 236 -4.83 9.66 -23.68
C GLN A 236 -6.28 10.03 -23.31
N ARG A 237 -6.80 11.01 -24.02
CA ARG A 237 -8.22 11.35 -23.92
C ARG A 237 -9.03 10.41 -24.82
N VAL A 238 -9.73 9.46 -24.23
CA VAL A 238 -10.45 8.40 -24.94
C VAL A 238 -11.82 8.14 -24.33
N SER A 239 -12.76 7.68 -25.14
CA SER A 239 -14.05 7.21 -24.63
C SER A 239 -13.85 5.91 -23.86
N VAL A 240 -14.37 5.86 -22.62
CA VAL A 240 -14.34 4.65 -21.78
C VAL A 240 -15.14 3.52 -22.46
N SER A 241 -16.20 3.85 -23.24
CA SER A 241 -16.92 2.86 -24.06
C SER A 241 -16.00 2.14 -25.05
N THR A 242 -15.09 2.87 -25.69
CA THR A 242 -14.15 2.27 -26.67
C THR A 242 -13.23 1.25 -26.00
N ILE A 243 -12.70 1.57 -24.83
CA ILE A 243 -11.83 0.66 -24.06
C ILE A 243 -12.62 -0.56 -23.59
N ALA A 244 -13.84 -0.35 -23.07
CA ALA A 244 -14.71 -1.44 -22.63
C ALA A 244 -15.11 -2.37 -23.76
N GLN A 245 -15.42 -1.82 -24.97
CA GLN A 245 -15.75 -2.60 -26.16
C GLN A 245 -14.53 -3.41 -26.65
N GLU A 246 -13.32 -2.85 -26.58
CA GLU A 246 -12.11 -3.58 -26.96
C GLU A 246 -11.83 -4.76 -26.01
N ALA A 247 -11.97 -4.55 -24.68
CA ALA A 247 -11.89 -5.62 -23.71
C ALA A 247 -12.95 -6.71 -23.93
N ALA A 248 -14.19 -6.31 -24.24
CA ALA A 248 -15.26 -7.23 -24.59
C ALA A 248 -14.95 -8.02 -25.88
N ARG A 249 -14.35 -7.38 -26.88
CA ARG A 249 -13.94 -8.04 -28.14
C ARG A 249 -12.91 -9.12 -27.90
N GLN A 250 -11.91 -8.88 -27.05
CA GLN A 250 -10.87 -9.85 -26.70
C GLN A 250 -11.42 -11.10 -26.02
N LEU A 251 -12.51 -10.95 -25.25
CA LEU A 251 -13.10 -12.05 -24.47
C LEU A 251 -14.30 -12.72 -25.16
N ARG A 252 -14.62 -12.33 -26.40
CA ARG A 252 -15.82 -12.82 -27.12
C ARG A 252 -15.87 -14.33 -27.26
N GLU A 253 -14.76 -14.96 -27.61
CA GLU A 253 -14.70 -16.42 -27.74
C GLU A 253 -14.90 -17.13 -26.39
N MET A 254 -14.28 -16.61 -25.32
CA MET A 254 -14.45 -17.16 -23.97
C MET A 254 -15.90 -17.02 -23.49
N ALA A 255 -16.53 -15.88 -23.74
CA ALA A 255 -17.91 -15.61 -23.39
C ALA A 255 -18.87 -16.52 -24.18
N GLY A 256 -18.67 -16.65 -25.50
CA GLY A 256 -19.45 -17.54 -26.36
C GLY A 256 -19.37 -19.01 -25.94
N ALA A 257 -18.18 -19.49 -25.59
CA ALA A 257 -17.98 -20.87 -25.11
C ALA A 257 -18.72 -21.17 -23.80
N ARG A 258 -19.04 -20.15 -23.00
CA ARG A 258 -19.77 -20.27 -21.73
C ARG A 258 -21.22 -19.77 -21.80
N GLY A 259 -21.67 -19.30 -22.97
CA GLY A 259 -23.00 -18.73 -23.16
C GLY A 259 -23.26 -17.47 -22.35
N VAL A 260 -22.21 -16.65 -22.13
CA VAL A 260 -22.30 -15.38 -21.40
C VAL A 260 -22.40 -14.23 -22.41
N GLU A 261 -23.38 -13.37 -22.25
CA GLU A 261 -23.54 -12.14 -23.04
C GLU A 261 -22.75 -11.00 -22.39
N ILE A 262 -21.91 -10.31 -23.17
CA ILE A 262 -21.22 -9.11 -22.71
C ILE A 262 -21.96 -7.89 -23.22
N ARG A 263 -22.44 -7.04 -22.32
CA ARG A 263 -23.19 -5.80 -22.59
C ARG A 263 -22.34 -4.60 -22.22
N VAL A 264 -22.15 -3.67 -23.14
CA VAL A 264 -21.42 -2.42 -22.89
C VAL A 264 -22.35 -1.25 -23.21
N SER A 265 -22.58 -0.38 -22.25
CA SER A 265 -23.40 0.82 -22.43
C SER A 265 -22.70 1.84 -23.34
N ASP A 266 -23.43 2.39 -24.30
CA ASP A 266 -22.91 3.37 -25.28
C ASP A 266 -22.64 4.76 -24.68
N GLY A 267 -23.14 5.05 -23.49
CA GLY A 267 -23.09 6.38 -22.84
C GLY A 267 -21.88 6.64 -21.95
N LEU A 268 -20.85 5.80 -21.95
CA LEU A 268 -19.69 6.01 -21.10
C LEU A 268 -18.86 7.22 -21.55
N PRO A 269 -18.48 8.15 -20.64
CA PRO A 269 -17.87 9.40 -21.00
C PRO A 269 -16.44 9.26 -21.51
N THR A 270 -15.92 10.36 -22.05
CA THR A 270 -14.51 10.50 -22.43
C THR A 270 -13.71 10.99 -21.22
N LEU A 271 -12.62 10.30 -20.92
CA LEU A 271 -11.67 10.65 -19.86
C LEU A 271 -10.23 10.71 -20.40
N THR A 272 -9.38 11.43 -19.69
CA THR A 272 -7.93 11.36 -19.86
C THR A 272 -7.39 10.30 -18.91
N VAL A 273 -6.99 9.14 -19.43
CA VAL A 273 -6.61 7.97 -18.63
C VAL A 273 -5.46 7.20 -19.29
N ASP A 274 -4.79 6.39 -18.50
CA ASP A 274 -3.88 5.36 -19.00
C ASP A 274 -4.71 4.23 -19.65
N VAL A 275 -4.72 4.23 -20.99
CA VAL A 275 -5.55 3.31 -21.80
C VAL A 275 -5.22 1.85 -21.49
N GLY A 276 -3.92 1.52 -21.41
CA GLY A 276 -3.48 0.14 -21.17
C GLY A 276 -3.90 -0.37 -19.79
N ARG A 277 -3.78 0.45 -18.77
CA ARG A 277 -4.21 0.07 -17.40
C ARG A 277 -5.72 -0.09 -17.29
N LEU A 278 -6.49 0.80 -17.91
CA LEU A 278 -7.94 0.70 -17.87
C LEU A 278 -8.45 -0.50 -18.66
N GLU A 279 -7.88 -0.77 -19.83
CA GLU A 279 -8.19 -1.96 -20.64
C GLU A 279 -7.88 -3.24 -19.86
N LEU A 280 -6.71 -3.33 -19.25
CA LEU A 280 -6.32 -4.46 -18.41
C LEU A 280 -7.27 -4.68 -17.22
N ALA A 281 -7.73 -3.60 -16.59
CA ALA A 281 -8.71 -3.68 -15.51
C ALA A 281 -10.04 -4.27 -16.03
N PHE A 282 -10.56 -3.80 -17.16
CA PHE A 282 -11.79 -4.34 -17.75
C PHE A 282 -11.65 -5.80 -18.21
N VAL A 283 -10.54 -6.15 -18.85
CA VAL A 283 -10.27 -7.56 -19.26
C VAL A 283 -10.28 -8.48 -18.04
N ASN A 284 -9.68 -8.08 -16.91
CA ASN A 284 -9.69 -8.91 -15.70
C ASN A 284 -11.08 -9.02 -15.07
N LEU A 285 -11.84 -7.92 -14.98
CA LEU A 285 -13.20 -7.93 -14.42
C LEU A 285 -14.15 -8.77 -15.29
N LEU A 286 -14.15 -8.56 -16.61
CA LEU A 286 -14.96 -9.33 -17.56
C LEU A 286 -14.56 -10.81 -17.56
N SER A 287 -13.27 -11.13 -17.56
CA SER A 287 -12.78 -12.51 -17.50
C SER A 287 -13.24 -13.22 -16.22
N ASN A 288 -13.26 -12.51 -15.07
CA ASN A 288 -13.79 -13.06 -13.82
C ASN A 288 -15.30 -13.31 -13.93
N ALA A 289 -16.09 -12.34 -14.42
CA ALA A 289 -17.52 -12.50 -14.62
C ALA A 289 -17.88 -13.70 -15.51
N ILE A 290 -17.10 -13.92 -16.59
CA ILE A 290 -17.29 -15.06 -17.49
C ILE A 290 -16.90 -16.38 -16.80
N LYS A 291 -15.80 -16.40 -16.03
CA LYS A 291 -15.32 -17.61 -15.33
C LYS A 291 -16.25 -18.08 -14.23
N TYR A 292 -16.84 -17.13 -13.51
CA TYR A 292 -17.71 -17.39 -12.37
C TYR A 292 -19.21 -17.24 -12.74
N SER A 293 -19.52 -17.32 -14.04
CA SER A 293 -20.91 -17.40 -14.49
C SER A 293 -21.59 -18.66 -13.96
N ASP A 294 -22.84 -18.53 -13.56
CA ASP A 294 -23.63 -19.63 -13.03
C ASP A 294 -24.18 -20.50 -14.19
N PRO A 295 -23.78 -21.79 -14.27
CA PRO A 295 -24.23 -22.67 -15.35
C PRO A 295 -25.72 -22.99 -15.31
N ASP A 296 -26.39 -22.84 -14.16
CA ASP A 296 -27.79 -23.16 -13.97
C ASP A 296 -28.73 -22.03 -14.42
N LYS A 297 -28.19 -20.80 -14.63
CA LYS A 297 -28.97 -19.68 -15.14
C LYS A 297 -29.18 -19.76 -16.63
N THR A 298 -30.44 -19.55 -17.06
CA THR A 298 -30.83 -19.52 -18.47
C THR A 298 -30.28 -18.33 -19.23
N GLU A 299 -30.17 -17.19 -18.55
CA GLU A 299 -29.57 -15.96 -19.06
C GLU A 299 -28.34 -15.64 -18.25
N ARG A 300 -27.19 -15.58 -18.90
CA ARG A 300 -25.90 -15.24 -18.28
C ARG A 300 -25.35 -14.01 -18.95
N TYR A 301 -25.06 -12.98 -18.16
CA TYR A 301 -24.55 -11.74 -18.69
C TYR A 301 -23.53 -11.08 -17.77
N VAL A 302 -22.69 -10.26 -18.37
CA VAL A 302 -21.91 -9.23 -17.70
C VAL A 302 -22.14 -7.90 -18.39
N GLU A 303 -22.43 -6.87 -17.62
CA GLU A 303 -22.77 -5.53 -18.11
C GLU A 303 -21.75 -4.50 -17.59
N ILE A 304 -21.24 -3.67 -18.51
CA ILE A 304 -20.47 -2.47 -18.17
C ILE A 304 -21.36 -1.26 -18.40
N ALA A 305 -21.64 -0.53 -17.32
CA ALA A 305 -22.39 0.72 -17.35
C ALA A 305 -21.61 1.81 -16.60
N GLY A 306 -21.97 3.05 -16.80
CA GLY A 306 -21.31 4.15 -16.10
C GLY A 306 -22.19 5.37 -15.98
N GLU A 307 -21.96 6.12 -14.89
CA GLU A 307 -22.63 7.37 -14.60
C GLU A 307 -21.64 8.42 -14.13
N LYS A 308 -21.95 9.68 -14.40
CA LYS A 308 -21.18 10.82 -13.96
C LYS A 308 -22.03 11.65 -13.00
N PRO A 309 -21.95 11.39 -11.69
CA PRO A 309 -22.82 12.00 -10.69
C PRO A 309 -22.59 13.51 -10.47
N GLY A 310 -21.55 14.10 -11.08
CA GLY A 310 -21.27 15.54 -10.98
C GLY A 310 -20.36 15.93 -9.82
N ASP A 311 -19.85 14.95 -9.08
CA ASP A 311 -18.95 15.11 -7.92
C ASP A 311 -17.44 15.12 -8.28
N GLY A 312 -17.11 15.21 -9.57
CA GLY A 312 -15.74 15.13 -10.07
C GLY A 312 -15.26 13.69 -10.34
N TRP A 313 -16.14 12.70 -10.18
CA TRP A 313 -15.85 11.29 -10.40
C TRP A 313 -16.70 10.71 -11.54
N LEU A 314 -16.13 9.76 -12.26
CA LEU A 314 -16.86 8.81 -13.10
C LEU A 314 -17.00 7.50 -12.31
N HIS A 315 -18.21 7.00 -12.22
CA HIS A 315 -18.48 5.67 -11.68
C HIS A 315 -18.73 4.71 -12.86
N VAL A 316 -17.90 3.68 -12.97
CA VAL A 316 -18.10 2.59 -13.93
C VAL A 316 -18.42 1.34 -13.15
N THR A 317 -19.56 0.73 -13.45
CA THR A 317 -20.00 -0.53 -12.85
C THR A 317 -19.76 -1.67 -13.82
N VAL A 318 -19.20 -2.77 -13.32
CA VAL A 318 -19.15 -4.07 -14.02
C VAL A 318 -19.99 -5.03 -13.20
N ARG A 319 -21.16 -5.38 -13.73
CA ARG A 319 -22.17 -6.21 -13.08
C ARG A 319 -22.30 -7.54 -13.78
N ASP A 320 -22.22 -8.62 -13.04
CA ASP A 320 -22.55 -9.98 -13.51
C ASP A 320 -23.69 -10.58 -12.68
N ASN A 321 -24.33 -11.57 -13.23
CA ASN A 321 -25.31 -12.41 -12.56
C ASN A 321 -24.76 -13.82 -12.28
N GLY A 322 -23.45 -13.95 -11.99
CA GLY A 322 -22.80 -15.22 -11.71
C GLY A 322 -23.15 -15.82 -10.35
N VAL A 323 -22.26 -16.67 -9.85
CA VAL A 323 -22.42 -17.38 -8.55
C VAL A 323 -22.28 -16.47 -7.35
N GLY A 324 -21.76 -15.25 -7.51
CA GLY A 324 -21.50 -14.31 -6.43
C GLY A 324 -20.25 -14.65 -5.63
N ILE A 325 -20.00 -13.88 -4.57
CA ILE A 325 -18.82 -13.99 -3.68
C ILE A 325 -19.33 -14.13 -2.24
N PRO A 326 -18.86 -15.15 -1.48
CA PRO A 326 -19.19 -15.30 -0.08
C PRO A 326 -18.84 -14.06 0.75
N ALA A 327 -19.72 -13.65 1.67
CA ALA A 327 -19.51 -12.46 2.50
C ALA A 327 -18.20 -12.53 3.30
N THR A 328 -17.78 -13.72 3.71
CA THR A 328 -16.53 -13.97 4.43
C THR A 328 -15.27 -13.69 3.58
N ALA A 329 -15.39 -13.76 2.25
CA ALA A 329 -14.29 -13.53 1.33
C ALA A 329 -14.19 -12.08 0.83
N LEU A 330 -15.27 -11.27 0.95
CA LEU A 330 -15.34 -9.92 0.39
C LEU A 330 -14.23 -9.00 0.90
N ALA A 331 -13.84 -9.10 2.17
CA ALA A 331 -12.84 -8.23 2.77
C ALA A 331 -11.44 -8.42 2.15
N GLY A 332 -11.13 -9.61 1.66
CA GLY A 332 -9.79 -9.97 1.16
C GLY A 332 -9.69 -10.23 -0.35
N ILE A 333 -10.76 -10.00 -1.15
CA ILE A 333 -10.74 -10.41 -2.57
C ILE A 333 -9.76 -9.63 -3.46
N PHE A 334 -9.34 -8.45 -3.01
CA PHE A 334 -8.31 -7.65 -3.68
C PHE A 334 -6.89 -8.00 -3.22
N GLU A 335 -6.76 -8.78 -2.15
CA GLU A 335 -5.46 -9.28 -1.74
C GLU A 335 -4.91 -10.24 -2.79
N ARG A 336 -3.61 -10.14 -3.02
CA ARG A 336 -2.94 -11.00 -3.99
C ARG A 336 -3.04 -12.45 -3.55
N PHE A 337 -3.32 -13.34 -4.52
CA PHE A 337 -3.42 -14.80 -4.32
C PHE A 337 -4.66 -15.27 -3.55
N THR A 338 -5.60 -14.39 -3.27
CA THR A 338 -6.87 -14.74 -2.64
C THR A 338 -7.84 -15.31 -3.67
N ARG A 339 -8.49 -16.43 -3.31
CA ARG A 339 -9.56 -17.06 -4.08
C ARG A 339 -10.78 -17.20 -3.20
N ALA A 340 -11.89 -16.57 -3.59
CA ALA A 340 -13.15 -16.58 -2.84
C ALA A 340 -13.75 -17.99 -2.65
N HIS A 341 -13.57 -18.87 -3.64
CA HIS A 341 -14.11 -20.24 -3.67
C HIS A 341 -13.03 -21.32 -3.53
N ALA A 342 -11.97 -21.07 -2.76
CA ALA A 342 -10.85 -22.02 -2.63
C ALA A 342 -11.23 -23.36 -2.00
N GLY A 343 -12.33 -23.45 -1.24
CA GLY A 343 -12.84 -24.66 -0.58
C GLY A 343 -14.02 -25.32 -1.28
N ASP A 344 -14.50 -24.77 -2.39
CA ASP A 344 -15.69 -25.23 -3.06
C ASP A 344 -15.33 -26.29 -4.15
N ALA A 345 -15.80 -27.52 -3.97
CA ALA A 345 -15.52 -28.63 -4.89
C ALA A 345 -16.09 -28.38 -6.30
N GLU A 346 -17.21 -27.68 -6.43
CA GLU A 346 -17.83 -27.34 -7.70
C GLU A 346 -17.03 -26.27 -8.46
N MET A 347 -16.33 -25.39 -7.74
CA MET A 347 -15.50 -24.33 -8.29
C MET A 347 -14.01 -24.69 -8.38
N ALA A 348 -13.62 -25.88 -7.94
CA ALA A 348 -12.23 -26.35 -7.98
C ALA A 348 -11.63 -26.39 -9.39
N HIS A 349 -12.47 -26.52 -10.42
CA HIS A 349 -12.05 -26.55 -11.83
C HIS A 349 -11.84 -25.13 -12.43
N VAL A 350 -12.29 -24.08 -11.76
CA VAL A 350 -12.08 -22.69 -12.21
C VAL A 350 -10.62 -22.30 -11.94
N SER A 351 -9.85 -22.22 -13.02
CA SER A 351 -8.42 -21.92 -12.92
C SER A 351 -8.17 -20.43 -12.66
N GLY A 352 -7.27 -20.13 -11.72
CA GLY A 352 -6.81 -18.76 -11.47
C GLY A 352 -5.84 -18.65 -10.31
N ILE A 353 -4.82 -17.81 -10.46
CA ILE A 353 -3.75 -17.59 -9.45
C ILE A 353 -4.24 -16.66 -8.32
N GLY A 354 -5.44 -16.07 -8.41
CA GLY A 354 -5.90 -15.05 -7.46
C GLY A 354 -5.21 -13.69 -7.60
N LEU A 355 -4.74 -13.36 -8.82
CA LEU A 355 -4.05 -12.09 -9.10
C LEU A 355 -4.92 -11.08 -9.86
N GLY A 356 -6.00 -11.52 -10.49
CA GLY A 356 -6.80 -10.65 -11.38
C GLY A 356 -7.34 -9.41 -10.68
N LEU A 357 -7.95 -9.57 -9.50
CA LEU A 357 -8.55 -8.45 -8.77
C LEU A 357 -7.49 -7.53 -8.13
N SER A 358 -6.37 -8.05 -7.68
CA SER A 358 -5.27 -7.20 -7.20
C SER A 358 -4.63 -6.37 -8.33
N ILE A 359 -4.55 -6.92 -9.55
CA ILE A 359 -4.13 -6.18 -10.74
C ILE A 359 -5.11 -5.04 -11.03
N VAL A 360 -6.42 -5.31 -10.95
CA VAL A 360 -7.46 -4.28 -11.14
C VAL A 360 -7.28 -3.16 -10.12
N GLU A 361 -7.13 -3.49 -8.84
CA GLU A 361 -6.93 -2.49 -7.79
C GLU A 361 -5.67 -1.66 -8.03
N ASP A 362 -4.54 -2.29 -8.37
CA ASP A 362 -3.28 -1.61 -8.67
C ASP A 362 -3.42 -0.66 -9.88
N CYS A 363 -4.12 -1.10 -10.96
CA CYS A 363 -4.39 -0.28 -12.14
C CYS A 363 -5.24 0.96 -11.79
N ILE A 364 -6.35 0.74 -11.08
CA ILE A 364 -7.29 1.81 -10.73
C ILE A 364 -6.63 2.81 -9.76
N ARG A 365 -5.90 2.33 -8.75
CA ARG A 365 -5.16 3.17 -7.81
C ARG A 365 -4.07 4.01 -8.50
N ALA A 366 -3.37 3.43 -9.48
CA ALA A 366 -2.35 4.15 -10.26
C ALA A 366 -2.93 5.28 -11.13
N MET A 367 -4.23 5.24 -11.43
CA MET A 367 -4.99 6.30 -12.10
C MET A 367 -5.68 7.27 -11.13
N GLY A 368 -5.35 7.23 -9.82
CA GLY A 368 -5.97 8.05 -8.78
C GLY A 368 -7.39 7.63 -8.41
N GLY A 369 -7.83 6.46 -8.85
CA GLY A 369 -9.18 5.94 -8.65
C GLY A 369 -9.29 4.96 -7.47
N HIS A 370 -10.51 4.45 -7.26
CA HIS A 370 -10.85 3.46 -6.26
C HIS A 370 -11.78 2.42 -6.83
N ILE A 371 -11.71 1.18 -6.32
CA ILE A 371 -12.64 0.10 -6.67
C ILE A 371 -13.36 -0.40 -5.43
N GLN A 372 -14.65 -0.70 -5.57
CA GLN A 372 -15.50 -1.28 -4.53
C GLN A 372 -16.23 -2.50 -5.10
N VAL A 373 -16.66 -3.42 -4.23
CA VAL A 373 -17.40 -4.61 -4.59
C VAL A 373 -18.65 -4.75 -3.74
N GLN A 374 -19.72 -5.19 -4.37
CA GLN A 374 -20.94 -5.65 -3.74
C GLN A 374 -21.28 -6.99 -4.36
N SER A 375 -21.55 -8.00 -3.56
CA SER A 375 -21.89 -9.33 -4.07
C SER A 375 -22.82 -10.05 -3.13
N VAL A 376 -23.73 -10.82 -3.73
CA VAL A 376 -24.63 -11.71 -3.03
C VAL A 376 -24.48 -13.10 -3.68
N GLU A 377 -24.25 -14.12 -2.87
CA GLU A 377 -24.14 -15.50 -3.34
C GLU A 377 -25.40 -15.86 -4.13
N THR A 378 -25.23 -16.55 -5.25
CA THR A 378 -26.26 -16.96 -6.21
C THR A 378 -26.94 -15.83 -7.02
N GLU A 379 -26.75 -14.57 -6.64
CA GLU A 379 -27.32 -13.43 -7.39
C GLU A 379 -26.31 -12.83 -8.38
N GLY A 380 -25.06 -12.68 -7.97
CA GLY A 380 -23.98 -12.15 -8.78
C GLY A 380 -23.11 -11.09 -8.07
N THR A 381 -22.31 -10.37 -8.85
CA THR A 381 -21.34 -9.41 -8.32
C THR A 381 -21.42 -8.07 -9.06
N ILE A 382 -21.21 -6.97 -8.35
CA ILE A 382 -21.08 -5.63 -8.89
C ILE A 382 -19.74 -5.06 -8.42
N PHE A 383 -18.86 -4.80 -9.35
CA PHE A 383 -17.65 -4.00 -9.11
C PHE A 383 -17.92 -2.55 -9.55
N THR A 384 -17.68 -1.60 -8.66
CA THR A 384 -17.78 -0.17 -8.93
C THR A 384 -16.39 0.46 -8.94
N VAL A 385 -15.96 0.89 -10.12
CA VAL A 385 -14.71 1.62 -10.35
C VAL A 385 -15.02 3.11 -10.35
N ARG A 386 -14.30 3.89 -9.53
CA ARG A 386 -14.37 5.34 -9.48
C ARG A 386 -13.08 5.92 -10.04
N LEU A 387 -13.20 6.75 -11.08
CA LEU A 387 -12.06 7.43 -11.71
C LEU A 387 -12.25 8.94 -11.63
N PRO A 388 -11.20 9.74 -11.34
CA PRO A 388 -11.31 11.19 -11.36
C PRO A 388 -11.57 11.67 -12.79
N THR A 389 -12.48 12.64 -12.97
CA THR A 389 -12.81 13.19 -14.29
C THR A 389 -11.78 14.21 -14.77
N GLU A 390 -11.03 14.81 -13.87
CA GLU A 390 -9.87 15.66 -14.13
C GLU A 390 -8.68 15.05 -13.40
N GLN A 391 -7.61 14.74 -14.12
CA GLN A 391 -6.33 14.40 -13.48
C GLN A 391 -5.68 15.72 -13.07
N ALA A 392 -5.32 15.82 -11.77
CA ALA A 392 -4.60 16.96 -11.21
C ALA A 392 -3.16 17.05 -11.77
#